data_e704c41de2cedde233f12e63eed39477
#
_entry.id   e704c41de2cedde233f12e63eed39477
#
_cell.length_a   1.000
_cell.length_b   1.000
_cell.length_c   1.000
_cell.angle_alpha   90.00
_cell.angle_beta   90.00
_cell.angle_gamma   90.00
#
_symmetry.space_group_name_H-M   'P 1'
#
loop_
_entity.id
_entity.type
_entity.pdbx_description
1 polymer ?
#
loop_
_entity_poly.entity_id
_entity_poly.type
_entity_poly.pdbx_seq_one_letter_code
_entity_poly.pdbx_strand_id
1 'polypeptide(L)'
;CLYNRRFFEEELVRLDTERNLPLSVIIGDVDGLKLTNDIFGHEAGDELIKKVSEIFKKVCRADDIIARWGGDEFVILLPQTTIEQADRIKSRIKTEFARDGIKVIKGNISLGCDVKTAMDQSIMECLESAEEKMYAVKILERDDFKSSTLDSIITTLQSESPQEEEHAQRVSQWCHDLGVTMELSHVKIRRLKLAGYFHDIGKVGIPDNILLKPGRLTEDEFVIMKKHVNYGVNA
;
A
#
# COMPACT_ATOMS: atom_id res chain seq x y z
N CYS A 1 -2.64 -14.42 14.93
CA CYS A 1 -3.76 -14.03 14.06
C CYS A 1 -4.45 -12.80 14.65
N LEU A 2 -5.09 -11.97 13.82
CA LEU A 2 -6.01 -10.92 14.23
C LEU A 2 -7.41 -11.52 14.36
N TYR A 3 -8.29 -10.81 15.06
CA TYR A 3 -9.70 -11.14 15.10
C TYR A 3 -10.35 -10.86 13.72
N ASN A 4 -11.50 -11.46 13.47
CA ASN A 4 -12.33 -11.20 12.31
C ASN A 4 -13.40 -10.14 12.62
N ARG A 5 -14.10 -9.68 11.58
CA ARG A 5 -15.16 -8.68 11.67
C ARG A 5 -16.23 -9.05 12.69
N ARG A 6 -16.71 -10.29 12.67
CA ARG A 6 -17.77 -10.74 13.58
C ARG A 6 -17.37 -10.62 15.05
N PHE A 7 -16.15 -11.05 15.39
CA PHE A 7 -15.64 -10.93 16.75
C PHE A 7 -15.53 -9.46 17.16
N PHE A 8 -15.08 -8.57 16.24
CA PHE A 8 -15.01 -7.15 16.51
C PHE A 8 -16.39 -6.54 16.81
N GLU A 9 -17.40 -6.87 16.02
CA GLU A 9 -18.78 -6.41 16.21
C GLU A 9 -19.34 -6.86 17.59
N GLU A 10 -19.05 -8.08 18.01
CA GLU A 10 -19.42 -8.59 19.33
C GLU A 10 -18.68 -7.84 20.47
N GLU A 11 -17.38 -7.59 20.31
CA GLU A 11 -16.56 -6.84 21.27
C GLU A 11 -16.92 -5.35 21.32
N LEU A 12 -17.30 -4.75 20.21
CA LEU A 12 -17.74 -3.36 20.14
C LEU A 12 -18.94 -3.14 21.06
N VAL A 13 -19.94 -4.02 21.00
CA VAL A 13 -21.12 -3.98 21.88
C VAL A 13 -20.72 -4.27 23.33
N ARG A 14 -19.85 -5.26 23.57
CA ARG A 14 -19.43 -5.65 24.92
C ARG A 14 -18.63 -4.55 25.65
N LEU A 15 -17.80 -3.80 24.90
CA LEU A 15 -16.91 -2.78 25.44
C LEU A 15 -17.55 -1.39 25.49
N ASP A 16 -18.70 -1.18 24.85
CA ASP A 16 -19.44 0.08 24.89
C ASP A 16 -20.15 0.25 26.25
N THR A 17 -19.34 0.54 27.27
CA THR A 17 -19.78 0.72 28.66
C THR A 17 -19.04 1.90 29.29
N GLU A 18 -19.65 2.52 30.29
CA GLU A 18 -19.12 3.70 30.99
C GLU A 18 -17.68 3.51 31.51
N ARG A 19 -17.37 2.31 32.02
CA ARG A 19 -16.03 2.00 32.56
C ARG A 19 -14.92 2.00 31.52
N ASN A 20 -15.27 1.86 30.24
CA ASN A 20 -14.31 1.79 29.12
C ASN A 20 -14.15 3.13 28.40
N LEU A 21 -14.90 4.15 28.83
CA LEU A 21 -14.76 5.50 28.30
C LEU A 21 -13.47 6.18 28.79
N PRO A 22 -12.82 7.01 27.97
CA PRO A 22 -13.12 7.24 26.57
C PRO A 22 -12.78 6.00 25.72
N LEU A 23 -13.65 5.66 24.79
CA LEU A 23 -13.51 4.50 23.91
C LEU A 23 -13.19 4.98 22.50
N SER A 24 -11.94 4.78 22.05
CA SER A 24 -11.49 5.19 20.74
C SER A 24 -11.58 4.05 19.73
N VAL A 25 -11.82 4.42 18.47
CA VAL A 25 -11.81 3.51 17.32
C VAL A 25 -10.78 4.04 16.30
N ILE A 26 -9.98 3.14 15.73
CA ILE A 26 -9.13 3.43 14.58
C ILE A 26 -9.56 2.53 13.44
N ILE A 27 -9.75 3.09 12.25
CA ILE A 27 -9.95 2.36 11.00
C ILE A 27 -8.73 2.57 10.12
N GLY A 28 -8.26 1.52 9.48
CA GLY A 28 -7.11 1.55 8.59
C GLY A 28 -7.33 0.77 7.31
N ASP A 29 -6.78 1.28 6.23
CA ASP A 29 -6.76 0.65 4.92
C ASP A 29 -5.32 0.59 4.41
N VAL A 30 -4.90 -0.59 3.96
CA VAL A 30 -3.52 -0.81 3.48
C VAL A 30 -3.44 -0.44 2.01
N ASP A 31 -2.75 0.66 1.73
CA ASP A 31 -2.59 1.15 0.38
C ASP A 31 -1.70 0.20 -0.45
N GLY A 32 -2.13 -0.05 -1.68
CA GLY A 32 -1.34 -0.81 -2.65
C GLY A 32 -1.39 -2.33 -2.52
N LEU A 33 -2.24 -2.93 -1.68
CA LEU A 33 -2.38 -4.39 -1.60
C LEU A 33 -2.75 -5.01 -2.95
N LYS A 34 -3.68 -4.38 -3.68
CA LYS A 34 -4.06 -4.85 -5.02
C LYS A 34 -2.87 -4.78 -5.98
N LEU A 35 -2.15 -3.67 -5.99
CA LEU A 35 -0.95 -3.48 -6.82
C LEU A 35 0.12 -4.52 -6.46
N THR A 36 0.34 -4.78 -5.17
CA THR A 36 1.26 -5.83 -4.70
C THR A 36 0.87 -7.19 -5.24
N ASN A 37 -0.42 -7.56 -5.16
CA ASN A 37 -0.93 -8.81 -5.69
C ASN A 37 -0.77 -8.91 -7.21
N ASP A 38 -1.05 -7.83 -7.93
CA ASP A 38 -1.04 -7.80 -9.39
C ASP A 38 0.40 -7.89 -9.95
N ILE A 39 1.39 -7.30 -9.27
CA ILE A 39 2.80 -7.29 -9.69
C ILE A 39 3.56 -8.51 -9.15
N PHE A 40 3.46 -8.79 -7.84
CA PHE A 40 4.30 -9.78 -7.13
C PHE A 40 3.56 -11.07 -6.78
N GLY A 41 2.26 -11.15 -7.08
CA GLY A 41 1.42 -12.31 -6.77
C GLY A 41 0.81 -12.26 -5.36
N HIS A 42 -0.18 -13.14 -5.14
CA HIS A 42 -0.94 -13.20 -3.89
C HIS A 42 -0.09 -13.51 -2.65
N GLU A 43 1.00 -14.26 -2.80
CA GLU A 43 1.92 -14.56 -1.70
C GLU A 43 2.54 -13.28 -1.11
N ALA A 44 2.94 -12.34 -1.97
CA ALA A 44 3.49 -11.06 -1.54
C ALA A 44 2.44 -10.19 -0.84
N GLY A 45 1.20 -10.20 -1.31
CA GLY A 45 0.09 -9.52 -0.63
C GLY A 45 -0.23 -10.15 0.73
N ASP A 46 -0.17 -11.47 0.84
CA ASP A 46 -0.35 -12.18 2.12
C ASP A 46 0.78 -11.84 3.12
N GLU A 47 2.01 -11.69 2.65
CA GLU A 47 3.13 -11.23 3.48
C GLU A 47 2.93 -9.79 3.95
N LEU A 48 2.44 -8.90 3.08
CA LEU A 48 2.08 -7.53 3.45
C LEU A 48 1.05 -7.52 4.58
N ILE A 49 -0.04 -8.28 4.45
CA ILE A 49 -1.09 -8.38 5.47
C ILE A 49 -0.56 -8.98 6.79
N LYS A 50 0.31 -9.99 6.74
CA LYS A 50 0.96 -10.54 7.93
C LYS A 50 1.79 -9.48 8.64
N LYS A 51 2.57 -8.72 7.90
CA LYS A 51 3.42 -7.66 8.44
C LYS A 51 2.61 -6.54 9.08
N VAL A 52 1.52 -6.10 8.45
CA VAL A 52 0.54 -5.17 9.05
C VAL A 52 0.05 -5.68 10.39
N SER A 53 -0.32 -6.97 10.43
CA SER A 53 -0.79 -7.62 11.66
C SER A 53 0.25 -7.62 12.78
N GLU A 54 1.52 -7.80 12.44
CA GLU A 54 2.65 -7.76 13.39
C GLU A 54 2.88 -6.34 13.92
N ILE A 55 2.83 -5.33 13.04
CA ILE A 55 2.97 -3.92 13.43
C ILE A 55 1.86 -3.52 14.40
N PHE A 56 0.61 -3.86 14.11
CA PHE A 56 -0.50 -3.55 15.02
C PHE A 56 -0.31 -4.18 16.39
N LYS A 57 0.07 -5.46 16.45
CA LYS A 57 0.34 -6.15 17.72
C LYS A 57 1.51 -5.56 18.50
N LYS A 58 2.51 -5.02 17.81
CA LYS A 58 3.67 -4.38 18.42
C LYS A 58 3.32 -3.01 19.02
N VAL A 59 2.41 -2.28 18.37
CA VAL A 59 2.03 -0.92 18.74
C VAL A 59 0.90 -0.88 19.76
N CYS A 60 -0.09 -1.77 19.62
CA CYS A 60 -1.26 -1.84 20.48
C CYS A 60 -0.99 -2.63 21.77
N ARG A 61 -1.84 -2.44 22.76
CA ARG A 61 -1.79 -3.16 24.05
C ARG A 61 -2.50 -4.50 23.94
N ALA A 62 -2.31 -5.36 24.95
CA ALA A 62 -2.98 -6.66 25.01
C ALA A 62 -4.51 -6.56 25.13
N ASP A 63 -5.01 -5.47 25.73
CA ASP A 63 -6.44 -5.21 25.94
C ASP A 63 -7.11 -4.53 24.73
N ASP A 64 -6.33 -4.09 23.76
CA ASP A 64 -6.85 -3.51 22.52
C ASP A 64 -7.37 -4.62 21.60
N ILE A 65 -8.52 -4.39 20.98
CA ILE A 65 -9.10 -5.35 20.03
C ILE A 65 -8.68 -4.96 18.61
N ILE A 66 -7.94 -5.84 17.95
CA ILE A 66 -7.44 -5.63 16.59
C ILE A 66 -8.09 -6.67 15.68
N ALA A 67 -8.84 -6.21 14.68
CA ALA A 67 -9.53 -7.09 13.74
C ALA A 67 -9.21 -6.71 12.28
N ARG A 68 -9.25 -7.71 11.41
CA ARG A 68 -9.31 -7.52 9.97
C ARG A 68 -10.77 -7.44 9.55
N TRP A 69 -11.16 -6.27 9.03
CA TRP A 69 -12.53 -5.97 8.65
C TRP A 69 -12.91 -6.59 7.30
N GLY A 70 -11.99 -6.53 6.34
CA GLY A 70 -12.11 -7.07 4.99
C GLY A 70 -10.75 -7.01 4.30
N GLY A 71 -10.58 -7.49 3.13
CA GLY A 71 -9.41 -7.45 2.26
C GLY A 71 -8.16 -6.74 2.82
N ASP A 72 -8.08 -5.45 2.63
CA ASP A 72 -7.04 -4.50 3.06
C ASP A 72 -7.45 -3.62 4.26
N GLU A 73 -8.67 -3.81 4.78
CA GLU A 73 -9.22 -2.99 5.86
C GLU A 73 -9.02 -3.64 7.23
N PHE A 74 -8.67 -2.80 8.21
CA PHE A 74 -8.43 -3.17 9.60
C PHE A 74 -9.14 -2.19 10.54
N VAL A 75 -9.51 -2.68 11.70
CA VAL A 75 -10.16 -1.87 12.75
C VAL A 75 -9.55 -2.20 14.11
N ILE A 76 -9.37 -1.16 14.93
CA ILE A 76 -8.80 -1.27 16.26
C ILE A 76 -9.74 -0.57 17.24
N LEU A 77 -10.14 -1.26 18.30
CA LEU A 77 -10.93 -0.70 19.40
C LEU A 77 -10.01 -0.54 20.62
N LEU A 78 -10.00 0.66 21.17
CA LEU A 78 -9.07 1.09 22.20
C LEU A 78 -9.84 1.56 23.45
N PRO A 79 -10.10 0.67 24.43
CA PRO A 79 -10.73 1.04 25.69
C PRO A 79 -9.86 2.03 26.49
N GLN A 80 -10.50 2.93 27.24
CA GLN A 80 -9.86 3.92 28.11
C GLN A 80 -8.75 4.71 27.39
N THR A 81 -9.04 5.11 26.16
CA THR A 81 -8.07 5.80 25.30
C THR A 81 -8.67 7.09 24.75
N THR A 82 -8.02 8.22 24.99
CA THR A 82 -8.45 9.54 24.47
C THR A 82 -8.08 9.68 22.99
N ILE A 83 -8.63 10.71 22.33
CA ILE A 83 -8.33 10.97 20.91
C ILE A 83 -6.85 11.28 20.69
N GLU A 84 -6.19 12.00 21.62
CA GLU A 84 -4.77 12.31 21.52
C GLU A 84 -3.89 11.05 21.66
N GLN A 85 -4.34 10.11 22.49
CA GLN A 85 -3.66 8.82 22.64
C GLN A 85 -3.86 7.96 21.39
N ALA A 86 -5.06 7.94 20.80
CA ALA A 86 -5.35 7.26 19.55
C ALA A 86 -4.53 7.84 18.38
N ASP A 87 -4.39 9.17 18.31
CA ASP A 87 -3.54 9.84 17.31
C ASP A 87 -2.05 9.47 17.45
N ARG A 88 -1.56 9.33 18.69
CA ARG A 88 -0.18 8.82 18.92
C ARG A 88 -0.02 7.37 18.48
N ILE A 89 -1.04 6.53 18.69
CA ILE A 89 -1.04 5.14 18.22
C ILE A 89 -1.00 5.11 16.69
N LYS A 90 -1.84 5.90 16.00
CA LYS A 90 -1.79 6.04 14.53
C LYS A 90 -0.41 6.47 14.03
N SER A 91 0.18 7.48 14.65
CA SER A 91 1.51 7.98 14.28
C SER A 91 2.59 6.90 14.45
N ARG A 92 2.52 6.11 15.52
CA ARG A 92 3.43 4.97 15.75
C ARG A 92 3.24 3.87 14.71
N ILE A 93 1.99 3.55 14.36
CA ILE A 93 1.68 2.58 13.30
C ILE A 93 2.30 3.04 11.99
N LYS A 94 2.08 4.28 11.55
CA LYS A 94 2.67 4.85 10.34
C LYS A 94 4.21 4.80 10.36
N THR A 95 4.83 5.15 11.49
CA THR A 95 6.29 5.13 11.64
C THR A 95 6.87 3.71 11.54
N GLU A 96 6.26 2.73 12.21
CA GLU A 96 6.70 1.35 12.14
C GLU A 96 6.49 0.77 10.72
N PHE A 97 5.41 1.14 10.08
CA PHE A 97 5.11 0.74 8.71
C PHE A 97 6.15 1.29 7.72
N ALA A 98 6.50 2.57 7.84
CA ALA A 98 7.52 3.20 7.00
C ALA A 98 8.93 2.59 7.22
N ARG A 99 9.23 2.15 8.46
CA ARG A 99 10.53 1.54 8.80
C ARG A 99 10.67 0.12 8.29
N ASP A 100 9.61 -0.67 8.40
CA ASP A 100 9.62 -2.11 8.15
C ASP A 100 9.03 -2.48 6.77
N GLY A 101 8.83 -1.52 5.87
CA GLY A 101 8.22 -1.70 4.54
C GLY A 101 8.79 -2.89 3.76
N ILE A 102 7.99 -3.51 2.90
CA ILE A 102 8.43 -4.56 1.97
C ILE A 102 9.46 -3.91 1.03
N LYS A 103 10.56 -4.61 0.75
CA LYS A 103 11.74 -4.09 0.04
C LYS A 103 11.42 -3.39 -1.29
N VAL A 104 10.30 -3.71 -1.94
CA VAL A 104 9.99 -3.27 -3.30
C VAL A 104 8.87 -2.23 -3.34
N ILE A 105 7.88 -2.31 -2.44
CA ILE A 105 6.81 -1.31 -2.36
C ILE A 105 6.86 -0.72 -0.96
N LYS A 106 7.09 0.59 -0.87
CA LYS A 106 6.86 1.33 0.37
C LYS A 106 5.37 1.30 0.65
N GLY A 107 4.91 0.24 1.34
CA GLY A 107 3.54 0.17 1.78
C GLY A 107 3.18 1.44 2.55
N ASN A 108 1.97 1.91 2.36
CA ASN A 108 1.39 2.98 3.17
C ASN A 108 0.12 2.44 3.81
N ILE A 109 -0.31 3.08 4.88
CA ILE A 109 -1.57 2.78 5.53
C ILE A 109 -2.31 4.07 5.84
N SER A 110 -3.49 4.20 5.28
CA SER A 110 -4.39 5.31 5.56
C SER A 110 -5.16 5.02 6.85
N LEU A 111 -5.09 5.91 7.84
CA LEU A 111 -5.67 5.71 9.16
C LEU A 111 -6.59 6.87 9.54
N GLY A 112 -7.80 6.56 9.97
CA GLY A 112 -8.74 7.48 10.62
C GLY A 112 -9.04 7.05 12.05
N CYS A 113 -9.39 7.99 12.94
CA CYS A 113 -9.83 7.65 14.29
C CYS A 113 -10.89 8.63 14.80
N ASP A 114 -11.69 8.12 15.72
CA ASP A 114 -12.62 8.91 16.52
C ASP A 114 -12.77 8.32 17.92
N VAL A 115 -13.47 9.03 18.82
CA VAL A 115 -13.60 8.68 20.24
C VAL A 115 -15.00 8.93 20.76
N LYS A 116 -15.55 7.95 21.44
CA LYS A 116 -16.73 8.09 22.28
C LYS A 116 -16.29 8.51 23.69
N THR A 117 -16.77 9.66 24.18
CA THR A 117 -16.40 10.22 25.49
C THR A 117 -17.51 10.13 26.51
N ALA A 118 -18.77 9.95 26.08
CA ALA A 118 -19.95 9.89 26.95
C ALA A 118 -20.93 8.81 26.46
N MET A 119 -21.77 8.33 27.37
CA MET A 119 -22.71 7.21 27.08
C MET A 119 -23.84 7.60 26.13
N ASP A 120 -24.18 8.86 26.03
CA ASP A 120 -25.17 9.38 25.09
C ASP A 120 -24.69 9.48 23.63
N GLN A 121 -23.38 9.34 23.40
CA GLN A 121 -22.81 9.24 22.05
C GLN A 121 -22.98 7.81 21.51
N SER A 122 -23.19 7.67 20.19
CA SER A 122 -23.22 6.39 19.51
C SER A 122 -21.80 5.93 19.14
N ILE A 123 -21.42 4.72 19.53
CA ILE A 123 -20.14 4.14 19.09
C ILE A 123 -20.14 3.87 17.58
N MET A 124 -21.31 3.63 16.98
CA MET A 124 -21.43 3.46 15.54
C MET A 124 -21.16 4.75 14.77
N GLU A 125 -21.63 5.90 15.28
CA GLU A 125 -21.31 7.21 14.71
C GLU A 125 -19.80 7.52 14.83
N CYS A 126 -19.14 7.13 15.90
CA CYS A 126 -17.67 7.22 16.02
C CYS A 126 -16.95 6.32 14.99
N LEU A 127 -17.49 5.14 14.72
CA LEU A 127 -16.94 4.24 13.70
C LEU A 127 -17.06 4.86 12.29
N GLU A 128 -18.24 5.36 11.93
CA GLU A 128 -18.50 6.05 10.67
C GLU A 128 -17.59 7.29 10.51
N SER A 129 -17.48 8.11 11.54
CA SER A 129 -16.59 9.28 11.54
C SER A 129 -15.11 8.91 11.38
N ALA A 130 -14.66 7.80 12.00
CA ALA A 130 -13.31 7.30 11.82
C ALA A 130 -13.06 6.82 10.38
N GLU A 131 -14.05 6.18 9.76
CA GLU A 131 -14.01 5.76 8.36
C GLU A 131 -13.92 6.95 7.40
N GLU A 132 -14.76 7.97 7.60
CA GLU A 132 -14.72 9.20 6.81
C GLU A 132 -13.35 9.90 6.90
N LYS A 133 -12.77 9.97 8.12
CA LYS A 133 -11.44 10.54 8.33
C LYS A 133 -10.34 9.71 7.66
N MET A 134 -10.43 8.39 7.69
CA MET A 134 -9.51 7.49 6.98
C MET A 134 -9.60 7.72 5.47
N TYR A 135 -10.82 7.80 4.93
CA TYR A 135 -11.04 8.02 3.51
C TYR A 135 -10.53 9.39 3.04
N ALA A 136 -10.69 10.45 3.84
CA ALA A 136 -10.14 11.76 3.55
C ALA A 136 -8.61 11.73 3.47
N VAL A 137 -7.94 11.02 4.41
CA VAL A 137 -6.49 10.80 4.38
C VAL A 137 -6.08 10.03 3.14
N LYS A 138 -6.81 8.96 2.79
CA LYS A 138 -6.55 8.13 1.61
C LYS A 138 -6.59 8.94 0.30
N ILE A 139 -7.56 9.86 0.17
CA ILE A 139 -7.64 10.74 -1.00
C ILE A 139 -6.43 11.68 -1.07
N LEU A 140 -6.04 12.29 0.04
CA LEU A 140 -4.94 13.27 0.09
C LEU A 140 -3.58 12.60 -0.17
N GLU A 141 -3.36 11.39 0.35
CA GLU A 141 -2.08 10.68 0.25
C GLU A 141 -1.97 9.84 -1.05
N ARG A 142 -3.03 9.73 -1.84
CA ARG A 142 -3.09 8.86 -3.03
C ARG A 142 -2.07 9.22 -4.10
N ASP A 143 -1.87 10.50 -4.36
CA ASP A 143 -0.95 10.96 -5.40
C ASP A 143 0.51 10.84 -4.92
N ASP A 144 0.76 11.10 -3.64
CA ASP A 144 2.09 10.92 -3.02
C ASP A 144 2.46 9.43 -2.97
N PHE A 145 1.51 8.55 -2.64
CA PHE A 145 1.73 7.10 -2.64
C PHE A 145 2.08 6.57 -4.02
N LYS A 146 1.34 6.95 -5.06
CA LYS A 146 1.64 6.54 -6.45
C LYS A 146 3.03 6.99 -6.87
N SER A 147 3.39 8.25 -6.60
CA SER A 147 4.70 8.78 -6.92
C SER A 147 5.82 8.04 -6.19
N SER A 148 5.68 7.81 -4.87
CA SER A 148 6.69 7.11 -4.06
C SER A 148 6.82 5.62 -4.40
N THR A 149 5.73 4.99 -4.83
CA THR A 149 5.74 3.59 -5.29
C THR A 149 6.48 3.47 -6.61
N LEU A 150 6.19 4.35 -7.57
CA LEU A 150 6.92 4.41 -8.84
C LEU A 150 8.41 4.64 -8.62
N ASP A 151 8.78 5.60 -7.77
CA ASP A 151 10.18 5.87 -7.41
C ASP A 151 10.87 4.64 -6.78
N SER A 152 10.14 3.90 -5.94
CA SER A 152 10.66 2.68 -5.31
C SER A 152 10.88 1.55 -6.32
N ILE A 153 9.94 1.34 -7.25
CA ILE A 153 10.06 0.36 -8.33
C ILE A 153 11.22 0.73 -9.24
N ILE A 154 11.35 2.01 -9.61
CA ILE A 154 12.46 2.51 -10.41
C ILE A 154 13.79 2.25 -9.71
N THR A 155 13.90 2.62 -8.43
CA THR A 155 15.13 2.43 -7.63
C THR A 155 15.51 0.95 -7.54
N THR A 156 14.54 0.05 -7.41
CA THR A 156 14.78 -1.39 -7.36
C THR A 156 15.30 -1.91 -8.72
N LEU A 157 14.66 -1.54 -9.82
CA LEU A 157 15.14 -1.89 -11.16
C LEU A 157 16.55 -1.35 -11.44
N GLN A 158 16.83 -0.13 -11.03
CA GLN A 158 18.15 0.51 -11.18
C GLN A 158 19.24 -0.17 -10.36
N SER A 159 18.91 -0.61 -9.13
CA SER A 159 19.87 -1.28 -8.25
C SER A 159 20.22 -2.70 -8.71
N GLU A 160 19.30 -3.38 -9.37
CA GLU A 160 19.48 -4.77 -9.82
C GLU A 160 20.08 -4.87 -11.22
N SER A 161 19.86 -3.86 -12.09
CA SER A 161 20.41 -3.85 -13.45
C SER A 161 20.70 -2.43 -13.98
N PRO A 162 21.94 -1.93 -13.83
CA PRO A 162 22.35 -0.65 -14.45
C PRO A 162 22.13 -0.60 -15.96
N GLN A 163 22.16 -1.74 -16.64
CA GLN A 163 21.92 -1.84 -18.09
C GLN A 163 20.46 -1.55 -18.47
N GLU A 164 19.52 -1.94 -17.62
CA GLU A 164 18.08 -1.63 -17.81
C GLU A 164 17.80 -0.15 -17.64
N GLU A 165 18.47 0.53 -16.71
CA GLU A 165 18.34 1.97 -16.53
C GLU A 165 18.85 2.72 -17.78
N GLU A 166 20.04 2.37 -18.29
CA GLU A 166 20.55 2.97 -19.54
C GLU A 166 19.64 2.68 -20.72
N HIS A 167 19.04 1.49 -20.81
CA HIS A 167 18.06 1.13 -21.84
C HIS A 167 16.82 2.02 -21.72
N ALA A 168 16.23 2.14 -20.54
CA ALA A 168 15.04 2.97 -20.31
C ALA A 168 15.27 4.44 -20.68
N GLN A 169 16.44 4.98 -20.31
CA GLN A 169 16.82 6.37 -20.67
C GLN A 169 16.95 6.54 -22.20
N ARG A 170 17.61 5.62 -22.89
CA ARG A 170 17.74 5.65 -24.36
C ARG A 170 16.38 5.59 -25.06
N VAL A 171 15.51 4.64 -24.64
CA VAL A 171 14.17 4.52 -25.22
C VAL A 171 13.33 5.77 -24.95
N SER A 172 13.41 6.32 -23.74
CA SER A 172 12.76 7.60 -23.38
C SER A 172 13.18 8.74 -24.29
N GLN A 173 14.50 8.86 -24.57
CA GLN A 173 15.01 9.90 -25.45
C GLN A 173 14.56 9.69 -26.90
N TRP A 174 14.58 8.45 -27.41
CA TRP A 174 14.07 8.15 -28.75
C TRP A 174 12.57 8.46 -28.90
N CYS A 175 11.78 8.14 -27.88
CA CYS A 175 10.36 8.51 -27.82
C CYS A 175 10.15 10.03 -27.87
N HIS A 176 10.99 10.79 -27.17
CA HIS A 176 10.98 12.24 -27.22
C HIS A 176 11.28 12.74 -28.63
N ASP A 177 12.40 12.32 -29.23
CA ASP A 177 12.88 12.78 -30.53
C ASP A 177 11.90 12.41 -31.65
N LEU A 178 11.30 11.19 -31.56
CA LEU A 178 10.23 10.80 -32.47
C LEU A 178 9.00 11.69 -32.32
N GLY A 179 8.60 12.01 -31.09
CA GLY A 179 7.47 12.92 -30.85
C GLY A 179 7.70 14.33 -31.38
N VAL A 180 8.94 14.85 -31.29
CA VAL A 180 9.34 16.14 -31.88
C VAL A 180 9.28 16.07 -33.41
N THR A 181 9.84 15.00 -34.00
CA THR A 181 9.87 14.82 -35.46
C THR A 181 8.46 14.66 -36.05
N MET A 182 7.54 14.06 -35.27
CA MET A 182 6.13 13.93 -35.65
C MET A 182 5.30 15.19 -35.36
N GLU A 183 5.93 16.28 -34.92
CA GLU A 183 5.27 17.56 -34.58
C GLU A 183 4.12 17.40 -33.58
N LEU A 184 4.25 16.45 -32.61
CA LEU A 184 3.25 16.26 -31.59
C LEU A 184 3.23 17.43 -30.59
N SER A 185 2.08 17.68 -29.97
CA SER A 185 2.00 18.67 -28.91
C SER A 185 2.95 18.36 -27.74
N HIS A 186 3.44 19.37 -27.03
CA HIS A 186 4.34 19.21 -25.87
C HIS A 186 3.79 18.22 -24.81
N VAL A 187 2.47 18.18 -24.60
CA VAL A 187 1.82 17.25 -23.69
C VAL A 187 1.97 15.80 -24.19
N LYS A 188 1.78 15.56 -25.49
CA LYS A 188 1.94 14.23 -26.09
C LYS A 188 3.40 13.78 -26.08
N ILE A 189 4.34 14.69 -26.39
CA ILE A 189 5.79 14.41 -26.32
C ILE A 189 6.19 13.99 -24.89
N ARG A 190 5.75 14.73 -23.88
CA ARG A 190 6.02 14.40 -22.47
C ARG A 190 5.46 13.03 -22.09
N ARG A 191 4.22 12.71 -22.49
CA ARG A 191 3.60 11.39 -22.24
C ARG A 191 4.35 10.27 -22.96
N LEU A 192 4.75 10.48 -24.20
CA LEU A 192 5.51 9.51 -24.98
C LEU A 192 6.88 9.25 -24.37
N LYS A 193 7.57 10.30 -23.91
CA LYS A 193 8.83 10.20 -23.19
C LYS A 193 8.70 9.37 -21.91
N LEU A 194 7.66 9.62 -21.11
CA LEU A 194 7.38 8.85 -19.88
C LEU A 194 7.03 7.40 -20.21
N ALA A 195 6.19 7.16 -21.22
CA ALA A 195 5.84 5.82 -21.64
C ALA A 195 7.10 5.03 -22.10
N GLY A 196 8.01 5.66 -22.83
CA GLY A 196 9.28 5.05 -23.21
C GLY A 196 10.20 4.74 -22.03
N TYR A 197 10.19 5.57 -20.99
CA TYR A 197 10.96 5.32 -19.77
C TYR A 197 10.43 4.14 -18.97
N PHE A 198 9.10 4.02 -18.86
CA PHE A 198 8.43 3.01 -18.04
C PHE A 198 7.97 1.75 -18.78
N HIS A 199 8.30 1.60 -20.08
CA HIS A 199 7.77 0.51 -20.89
C HIS A 199 8.06 -0.89 -20.33
N ASP A 200 9.17 -1.04 -19.63
CA ASP A 200 9.65 -2.28 -19.06
C ASP A 200 9.50 -2.37 -17.52
N ILE A 201 8.80 -1.42 -16.89
CA ILE A 201 8.65 -1.37 -15.43
C ILE A 201 8.11 -2.67 -14.82
N GLY A 202 7.29 -3.41 -15.56
CA GLY A 202 6.75 -4.69 -15.12
C GLY A 202 7.78 -5.82 -15.02
N LYS A 203 9.03 -5.61 -15.48
CA LYS A 203 10.13 -6.57 -15.27
C LYS A 203 10.44 -6.81 -13.80
N VAL A 204 10.10 -5.86 -12.92
CA VAL A 204 10.22 -6.02 -11.46
C VAL A 204 9.46 -7.23 -10.92
N GLY A 205 8.40 -7.66 -11.60
CA GLY A 205 7.63 -8.86 -11.25
C GLY A 205 8.14 -10.18 -11.89
N ILE A 206 9.28 -10.13 -12.62
CA ILE A 206 9.87 -11.31 -13.24
C ILE A 206 10.91 -11.91 -12.29
N PRO A 207 10.91 -13.24 -12.04
CA PRO A 207 11.90 -13.88 -11.17
C PRO A 207 13.33 -13.66 -11.68
N ASP A 208 14.27 -13.38 -10.74
CA ASP A 208 15.67 -13.05 -11.03
C ASP A 208 16.38 -14.11 -11.85
N ASN A 209 16.10 -15.40 -11.61
CA ASN A 209 16.68 -16.50 -12.35
C ASN A 209 16.28 -16.52 -13.83
N ILE A 210 15.22 -15.80 -14.22
CA ILE A 210 14.79 -15.61 -15.61
C ILE A 210 15.29 -14.25 -16.11
N LEU A 211 15.12 -13.20 -15.31
CA LEU A 211 15.50 -11.84 -15.67
C LEU A 211 17.01 -11.70 -15.91
N LEU A 212 17.81 -12.29 -15.02
CA LEU A 212 19.28 -12.22 -15.04
C LEU A 212 19.93 -13.45 -15.70
N LYS A 213 19.17 -14.30 -16.39
CA LYS A 213 19.68 -15.52 -17.00
C LYS A 213 20.75 -15.21 -18.05
N PRO A 214 21.98 -15.72 -17.90
CA PRO A 214 22.98 -15.62 -18.94
C PRO A 214 22.62 -16.51 -20.14
N GLY A 215 22.24 -15.90 -21.26
CA GLY A 215 21.94 -16.61 -22.50
C GLY A 215 20.47 -16.54 -22.94
N ARG A 216 20.07 -17.45 -23.81
CA ARG A 216 18.69 -17.45 -24.33
C ARG A 216 17.70 -18.05 -23.34
N LEU A 217 16.51 -17.46 -23.25
CA LEU A 217 15.39 -18.03 -22.51
C LEU A 217 14.83 -19.24 -23.24
N THR A 218 14.36 -20.24 -22.51
CA THR A 218 13.53 -21.35 -23.07
C THR A 218 12.15 -20.79 -23.43
N GLU A 219 11.33 -21.56 -24.12
CA GLU A 219 9.98 -21.16 -24.50
C GLU A 219 9.11 -20.87 -23.24
N ASP A 220 9.21 -21.72 -22.22
CA ASP A 220 8.47 -21.56 -20.97
C ASP A 220 8.92 -20.31 -20.20
N GLU A 221 10.22 -20.08 -20.12
CA GLU A 221 10.79 -18.87 -19.51
C GLU A 221 10.38 -17.60 -20.28
N PHE A 222 10.32 -17.68 -21.60
CA PHE A 222 9.88 -16.57 -22.43
C PHE A 222 8.38 -16.26 -22.25
N VAL A 223 7.55 -17.28 -21.97
CA VAL A 223 6.14 -17.08 -21.58
C VAL A 223 6.05 -16.32 -20.26
N ILE A 224 6.92 -16.63 -19.30
CA ILE A 224 6.99 -15.91 -18.03
C ILE A 224 7.49 -14.47 -18.27
N MET A 225 8.55 -14.29 -19.03
CA MET A 225 9.09 -12.97 -19.35
C MET A 225 8.04 -12.04 -20.00
N LYS A 226 7.20 -12.56 -20.89
CA LYS A 226 6.12 -11.76 -21.52
C LYS A 226 5.09 -11.20 -20.55
N LYS A 227 4.96 -11.77 -19.34
CA LYS A 227 4.03 -11.27 -18.33
C LYS A 227 4.39 -9.87 -17.82
N HIS A 228 5.64 -9.40 -18.01
CA HIS A 228 6.03 -8.03 -17.61
C HIS A 228 5.13 -6.97 -18.24
N VAL A 229 4.61 -7.20 -19.45
CA VAL A 229 3.69 -6.26 -20.11
C VAL A 229 2.41 -6.07 -19.28
N ASN A 230 1.83 -7.19 -18.80
CA ASN A 230 0.63 -7.13 -17.95
C ASN A 230 0.93 -6.51 -16.58
N TYR A 231 2.09 -6.80 -16.00
CA TYR A 231 2.52 -6.19 -14.74
C TYR A 231 2.70 -4.68 -14.89
N GLY A 232 3.34 -4.22 -15.98
CA GLY A 232 3.53 -2.80 -16.25
C GLY A 232 2.22 -2.03 -16.53
N VAL A 233 1.20 -2.65 -17.11
CA VAL A 233 -0.12 -2.01 -17.32
C VAL A 233 -0.87 -1.82 -15.99
N ASN A 234 -0.62 -2.67 -15.00
CA ASN A 234 -1.28 -2.64 -13.69
C ASN A 234 -0.51 -1.77 -12.66
N ALA A 235 0.73 -1.40 -12.94
CA ALA A 235 1.55 -0.50 -12.12
C ALA A 235 1.20 0.97 -12.39
#